data_40adbbadbe39ba961a0da9b3edc036bc
#
_entry.id   40adbbadbe39ba961a0da9b3edc036bc
#
_cell.length_a   1.000
_cell.length_b   1.000
_cell.length_c   1.000
_cell.angle_alpha   90.00
_cell.angle_beta   90.00
_cell.angle_gamma   90.00
#
_symmetry.space_group_name_H-M   'P 1'
#
loop_
_entity.id
_entity.type
_entity.pdbx_description
1 polymer ?
#
loop_
_entity_poly.entity_id
_entity_poly.type
_entity_poly.pdbx_seq_one_letter_code
_entity_poly.pdbx_strand_id
1 'polypeptide(L)'
;MKILFAASECVPFIKTGGLADVVGALSPVLKAQGHDVRVILPLYAAIPEQYVSQMKLECEFEVELCWRRQYCGVKSLEYQGVTFYFVDNQYYFGRSYIYGLGGDEYERFGFFDRAVIDAAYAACWRRYLFLCAKVRQYPTPELVKAISKEQFLMQG
;
A
#
# COMPACT_ATOMS: atom_id res chain seq x y z
N MET A 1 -0.27 15.04 12.33
CA MET A 1 -1.22 13.95 12.03
C MET A 1 -0.43 12.69 11.69
N LYS A 2 -1.07 11.50 11.73
CA LYS A 2 -0.52 10.25 11.19
C LYS A 2 -1.21 9.95 9.88
N ILE A 3 -0.45 9.81 8.80
CA ILE A 3 -0.97 9.70 7.43
C ILE A 3 -0.33 8.46 6.78
N LEU A 4 -1.17 7.56 6.25
CA LEU A 4 -0.73 6.45 5.42
C LEU A 4 -1.29 6.62 4.01
N PHE A 5 -0.40 6.76 3.02
CA PHE A 5 -0.76 6.70 1.61
C PHE A 5 -0.76 5.24 1.16
N ALA A 6 -1.90 4.73 0.71
CA ALA A 6 -1.97 3.47 -0.02
C ALA A 6 -2.04 3.79 -1.53
N ALA A 7 -1.04 3.40 -2.27
CA ALA A 7 -0.90 3.72 -3.68
C ALA A 7 -0.40 2.54 -4.49
N SER A 8 -0.82 2.44 -5.74
CA SER A 8 -0.34 1.40 -6.65
C SER A 8 1.04 1.70 -7.24
N GLU A 9 1.47 2.96 -7.21
CA GLU A 9 2.77 3.38 -7.71
C GLU A 9 3.27 4.63 -6.97
N CYS A 10 4.59 4.79 -6.87
CA CYS A 10 5.24 5.93 -6.25
C CYS A 10 6.69 6.07 -6.76
N VAL A 11 7.10 7.26 -7.16
CA VAL A 11 8.52 7.54 -7.42
C VAL A 11 9.31 7.52 -6.11
N PRO A 12 10.57 7.06 -6.09
CA PRO A 12 11.39 6.63 -7.23
C PRO A 12 11.26 5.13 -7.53
N PHE A 13 10.39 4.40 -6.85
CA PHE A 13 10.35 2.92 -6.88
C PHE A 13 9.74 2.41 -8.17
N ILE A 14 8.56 2.95 -8.53
CA ILE A 14 7.84 2.53 -9.72
C ILE A 14 6.91 3.62 -10.22
N LYS A 15 6.84 3.79 -11.54
CA LYS A 15 6.04 4.83 -12.19
C LYS A 15 5.53 4.37 -13.55
N THR A 16 4.24 4.56 -13.78
CA THR A 16 3.62 4.48 -15.10
C THR A 16 2.90 5.77 -15.49
N GLY A 17 2.48 6.56 -14.51
CA GLY A 17 1.72 7.78 -14.74
C GLY A 17 1.93 8.86 -13.67
N GLY A 18 1.05 9.84 -13.67
CA GLY A 18 1.14 10.98 -12.77
C GLY A 18 0.85 10.66 -11.30
N LEU A 19 0.21 9.52 -11.01
CA LEU A 19 -0.05 9.10 -9.64
C LEU A 19 1.25 8.95 -8.84
N ALA A 20 2.25 8.32 -9.45
CA ALA A 20 3.55 8.12 -8.82
C ALA A 20 4.23 9.43 -8.44
N ASP A 21 4.13 10.45 -9.31
CA ASP A 21 4.69 11.77 -9.04
C ASP A 21 3.97 12.46 -7.87
N VAL A 22 2.65 12.39 -7.83
CA VAL A 22 1.84 12.99 -6.76
C VAL A 22 2.19 12.38 -5.40
N VAL A 23 2.21 11.06 -5.30
CA VAL A 23 2.51 10.36 -4.03
C VAL A 23 3.96 10.65 -3.60
N GLY A 24 4.90 10.57 -4.54
CA GLY A 24 6.31 10.80 -4.27
C GLY A 24 6.65 12.25 -3.90
N ALA A 25 5.94 13.23 -4.45
CA ALA A 25 6.15 14.65 -4.13
C ALA A 25 5.43 15.05 -2.83
N LEU A 26 4.22 14.58 -2.61
CA LEU A 26 3.39 15.02 -1.48
C LEU A 26 3.85 14.43 -0.14
N SER A 27 4.30 13.18 -0.13
CA SER A 27 4.69 12.50 1.10
C SER A 27 5.87 13.18 1.83
N PRO A 28 6.98 13.57 1.20
CA PRO A 28 8.05 14.28 1.89
C PRO A 28 7.66 15.71 2.30
N VAL A 29 6.80 16.39 1.53
CA VAL A 29 6.31 17.72 1.88
C VAL A 29 5.49 17.69 3.17
N LEU A 30 4.56 16.76 3.29
CA LEU A 30 3.76 16.59 4.51
C LEU A 30 4.64 16.13 5.69
N LYS A 31 5.64 15.31 5.44
CA LYS A 31 6.62 14.92 6.45
C LYS A 31 7.38 16.14 6.97
N ALA A 32 7.82 17.03 6.09
CA ALA A 32 8.51 18.27 6.45
C ALA A 32 7.62 19.24 7.26
N GLN A 33 6.31 19.16 7.10
CA GLN A 33 5.32 19.90 7.90
C GLN A 33 5.08 19.30 9.30
N GLY A 34 5.83 18.26 9.69
CA GLY A 34 5.75 17.65 11.01
C GLY A 34 4.70 16.55 11.13
N HIS A 35 4.18 16.05 10.01
CA HIS A 35 3.27 14.90 10.02
C HIS A 35 4.06 13.58 10.03
N ASP A 36 3.54 12.54 10.70
CA ASP A 36 4.03 11.17 10.56
C ASP A 36 3.41 10.58 9.29
N VAL A 37 4.20 10.60 8.22
CA VAL A 37 3.76 10.17 6.88
C VAL A 37 4.43 8.87 6.52
N ARG A 38 3.64 7.93 6.04
CA ARG A 38 4.08 6.64 5.52
C ARG A 38 3.38 6.34 4.20
N VAL A 39 4.01 5.52 3.39
CA VAL A 39 3.46 5.10 2.09
C VAL A 39 3.46 3.58 2.04
N ILE A 40 2.40 2.96 1.53
CA ILE A 40 2.35 1.53 1.27
C ILE A 40 1.99 1.28 -0.20
N LEU A 41 2.75 0.41 -0.84
CA LEU A 41 2.58 0.06 -2.24
C LEU A 41 2.88 -1.44 -2.47
N PRO A 42 2.44 -2.03 -3.58
CA PRO A 42 2.81 -3.40 -3.91
C PRO A 42 4.30 -3.54 -4.22
N LEU A 43 4.90 -4.67 -3.83
CA LEU A 43 6.27 -5.02 -4.20
C LEU A 43 6.28 -5.65 -5.60
N TYR A 44 6.32 -4.80 -6.62
CA TYR A 44 6.41 -5.28 -8.00
C TYR A 44 7.81 -5.79 -8.35
N ALA A 45 7.86 -6.81 -9.21
CA ALA A 45 9.12 -7.31 -9.75
C ALA A 45 9.93 -6.24 -10.54
N ALA A 46 9.26 -5.19 -11.01
CA ALA A 46 9.89 -4.10 -11.74
C ALA A 46 10.55 -3.03 -10.84
N ILE A 47 10.43 -3.14 -9.52
CA ILE A 47 11.14 -2.23 -8.60
C ILE A 47 12.64 -2.54 -8.66
N PRO A 48 13.50 -1.51 -8.85
CA PRO A 48 14.94 -1.72 -8.98
C PRO A 48 15.55 -2.42 -7.77
N GLU A 49 16.45 -3.38 -8.02
CA GLU A 49 17.10 -4.21 -7.01
C GLU A 49 17.84 -3.38 -5.94
N GLN A 50 18.36 -2.23 -6.32
CA GLN A 50 19.01 -1.32 -5.37
C GLN A 50 18.12 -0.89 -4.21
N TYR A 51 16.79 -0.90 -4.38
CA TYR A 51 15.82 -0.64 -3.30
C TYR A 51 15.42 -1.93 -2.61
N VAL A 52 15.15 -2.99 -3.37
CA VAL A 52 14.68 -4.27 -2.84
C VAL A 52 15.69 -4.87 -1.86
N SER A 53 16.98 -4.81 -2.18
CA SER A 53 18.07 -5.32 -1.32
C SER A 53 18.20 -4.61 0.03
N GLN A 54 17.66 -3.41 0.17
CA GLN A 54 17.69 -2.64 1.42
C GLN A 54 16.42 -2.82 2.26
N MET A 55 15.40 -3.48 1.72
CA MET A 55 14.13 -3.68 2.43
C MET A 55 14.29 -4.66 3.59
N LYS A 56 13.57 -4.36 4.68
CA LYS A 56 13.49 -5.22 5.87
C LYS A 56 12.09 -5.81 5.97
N LEU A 57 12.00 -7.09 6.28
CA LEU A 57 10.72 -7.73 6.56
C LEU A 57 10.20 -7.26 7.92
N GLU A 58 8.99 -6.72 7.95
CA GLU A 58 8.33 -6.23 9.18
C GLU A 58 7.36 -7.27 9.75
N CYS A 59 6.53 -7.85 8.89
CA CYS A 59 5.58 -8.89 9.29
C CYS A 59 5.15 -9.74 8.10
N GLU A 60 4.55 -10.89 8.41
CA GLU A 60 3.97 -11.82 7.45
C GLU A 60 2.62 -12.31 7.98
N PHE A 61 1.66 -12.46 7.10
CA PHE A 61 0.33 -13.00 7.40
C PHE A 61 -0.34 -13.56 6.14
N GLU A 62 -1.48 -14.19 6.31
CA GLU A 62 -2.32 -14.61 5.18
C GLU A 62 -3.48 -13.64 4.98
N VAL A 63 -3.70 -13.24 3.74
CA VAL A 63 -4.85 -12.45 3.32
C VAL A 63 -5.91 -13.39 2.74
N GLU A 64 -7.11 -13.30 3.29
CA GLU A 64 -8.27 -14.06 2.80
C GLU A 64 -9.03 -13.22 1.77
N LEU A 65 -9.16 -13.79 0.56
CA LEU A 65 -9.98 -13.27 -0.52
C LEU A 65 -11.03 -14.32 -0.87
N CYS A 66 -12.24 -14.19 -0.34
CA CYS A 66 -13.36 -15.11 -0.59
C CYS A 66 -12.95 -16.58 -0.46
N TRP A 67 -12.52 -17.19 -1.57
CA TRP A 67 -12.13 -18.59 -1.66
C TRP A 67 -10.63 -18.86 -1.60
N ARG A 68 -9.80 -17.82 -1.57
CA ARG A 68 -8.34 -17.95 -1.58
C ARG A 68 -7.73 -17.40 -0.31
N ARG A 69 -6.70 -18.08 0.16
CA ARG A 69 -5.73 -17.55 1.10
C ARG A 69 -4.42 -17.34 0.38
N GLN A 70 -3.84 -16.18 0.55
CA GLN A 70 -2.60 -15.80 -0.11
C GLN A 70 -1.61 -15.22 0.92
N TYR A 71 -0.37 -15.63 0.80
CA TYR A 71 0.73 -15.05 1.56
C TYR A 71 0.80 -13.53 1.37
N CYS A 72 1.11 -12.82 2.43
CA CYS A 72 1.40 -11.40 2.43
C CYS A 72 2.58 -11.11 3.34
N GLY A 73 3.72 -10.75 2.76
CA GLY A 73 4.82 -10.12 3.48
C GLY A 73 4.68 -8.61 3.42
N VAL A 74 5.06 -7.92 4.48
CA VAL A 74 5.20 -6.47 4.49
C VAL A 74 6.67 -6.14 4.74
N LYS A 75 7.30 -5.52 3.76
CA LYS A 75 8.70 -5.05 3.86
C LYS A 75 8.72 -3.54 4.01
N SER A 76 9.75 -3.01 4.65
CA SER A 76 9.91 -1.57 4.82
C SER A 76 11.24 -1.06 4.27
N LEU A 77 11.24 0.21 3.86
CA LEU A 77 12.43 0.97 3.47
C LEU A 77 12.25 2.43 3.87
N GLU A 78 13.28 3.01 4.48
CA GLU A 78 13.33 4.46 4.70
C GLU A 78 13.95 5.14 3.47
N TYR A 79 13.22 6.11 2.92
CA TYR A 79 13.70 6.90 1.80
C TYR A 79 13.31 8.37 1.97
N GLN A 80 14.28 9.28 1.93
CA GLN A 80 14.09 10.72 2.14
C GLN A 80 13.30 11.06 3.43
N GLY A 81 13.53 10.30 4.51
CA GLY A 81 12.87 10.49 5.80
C GLY A 81 11.42 10.02 5.86
N VAL A 82 10.91 9.40 4.81
CA VAL A 82 9.59 8.77 4.76
C VAL A 82 9.74 7.26 4.82
N THR A 83 8.94 6.61 5.66
CA THR A 83 8.87 5.15 5.70
C THR A 83 7.95 4.63 4.59
N PHE A 84 8.51 3.81 3.72
CA PHE A 84 7.77 3.11 2.68
C PHE A 84 7.59 1.65 3.07
N TYR A 85 6.39 1.14 2.86
CA TYR A 85 6.05 -0.27 3.02
C TYR A 85 5.72 -0.89 1.69
N PHE A 86 6.08 -2.16 1.53
CA PHE A 86 5.89 -2.91 0.30
C PHE A 86 5.16 -4.22 0.60
N VAL A 87 4.01 -4.42 -0.03
CA VAL A 87 3.21 -5.64 0.07
C VAL A 87 3.82 -6.69 -0.85
N ASP A 88 4.48 -7.68 -0.26
CA ASP A 88 5.14 -8.77 -0.96
C ASP A 88 4.17 -9.94 -1.18
N ASN A 89 3.77 -10.12 -2.42
CA ASN A 89 3.09 -11.32 -2.90
C ASN A 89 3.50 -11.56 -4.35
N GLN A 90 4.32 -12.58 -4.58
CA GLN A 90 4.88 -12.86 -5.90
C GLN A 90 3.83 -13.35 -6.91
N TYR A 91 2.75 -13.97 -6.46
CA TYR A 91 1.67 -14.41 -7.34
C TYR A 91 0.97 -13.23 -8.03
N TYR A 92 0.71 -12.16 -7.29
CA TYR A 92 0.04 -10.97 -7.80
C TYR A 92 0.99 -9.91 -8.36
N PHE A 93 2.15 -9.70 -7.74
CA PHE A 93 3.04 -8.57 -8.04
C PHE A 93 4.40 -8.96 -8.64
N GLY A 94 4.74 -10.24 -8.69
CA GLY A 94 5.92 -10.77 -9.36
C GLY A 94 5.84 -10.75 -10.89
N ARG A 95 5.21 -9.72 -11.47
CA ARG A 95 4.94 -9.56 -12.90
C ARG A 95 5.72 -8.40 -13.49
N SER A 96 5.95 -8.44 -14.79
CA SER A 96 6.68 -7.40 -15.53
C SER A 96 5.85 -6.12 -15.79
N TYR A 97 4.57 -6.12 -15.46
CA TYR A 97 3.64 -4.99 -15.67
C TYR A 97 2.88 -4.64 -14.38
N ILE A 98 2.56 -3.36 -14.21
CA ILE A 98 1.79 -2.86 -13.07
C ILE A 98 0.30 -2.95 -13.33
N TYR A 99 -0.14 -2.43 -14.47
CA TYR A 99 -1.53 -2.44 -14.90
C TYR A 99 -1.63 -3.22 -16.20
N GLY A 100 -2.77 -3.78 -16.46
CA GLY A 100 -2.94 -4.15 -17.76
C GLY A 100 -3.75 -5.36 -18.06
N LEU A 101 -3.35 -6.28 -18.63
CA LEU A 101 -3.86 -7.20 -19.60
C LEU A 101 -4.31 -8.52 -18.99
N GLY A 102 -4.28 -8.64 -17.67
CA GLY A 102 -4.72 -9.86 -16.96
C GLY A 102 -6.18 -9.77 -16.54
N GLY A 103 -6.96 -10.82 -16.75
CA GLY A 103 -8.35 -10.92 -16.29
C GLY A 103 -8.52 -10.96 -14.76
N ASP A 104 -7.40 -10.93 -14.00
CA ASP A 104 -7.34 -11.00 -12.54
C ASP A 104 -6.98 -9.66 -11.87
N GLU A 105 -7.04 -8.55 -12.59
CA GLU A 105 -6.61 -7.25 -12.06
C GLU A 105 -7.45 -6.81 -10.86
N TYR A 106 -8.75 -7.14 -10.86
CA TYR A 106 -9.63 -6.88 -9.73
C TYR A 106 -9.21 -7.67 -8.48
N GLU A 107 -8.81 -8.94 -8.67
CA GLU A 107 -8.34 -9.79 -7.58
C GLU A 107 -7.01 -9.27 -7.01
N ARG A 108 -6.08 -8.87 -7.89
CA ARG A 108 -4.77 -8.31 -7.49
C ARG A 108 -4.89 -7.08 -6.59
N PHE A 109 -5.68 -6.11 -7.03
CA PHE A 109 -5.85 -4.88 -6.27
C PHE A 109 -6.81 -5.06 -5.09
N GLY A 110 -7.78 -5.96 -5.17
CA GLY A 110 -8.57 -6.39 -4.02
C GLY A 110 -7.70 -7.05 -2.93
N PHE A 111 -6.70 -7.86 -3.35
CA PHE A 111 -5.69 -8.38 -2.43
C PHE A 111 -4.87 -7.24 -1.80
N PHE A 112 -4.40 -6.29 -2.59
CA PHE A 112 -3.64 -5.15 -2.07
C PHE A 112 -4.45 -4.35 -1.06
N ASP A 113 -5.68 -4.00 -1.38
CA ASP A 113 -6.57 -3.23 -0.49
C ASP A 113 -6.76 -3.95 0.85
N ARG A 114 -7.00 -5.26 0.81
CA ARG A 114 -7.14 -6.07 2.02
C ARG A 114 -5.84 -6.17 2.79
N ALA A 115 -4.71 -6.38 2.10
CA ALA A 115 -3.39 -6.44 2.72
C ALA A 115 -3.02 -5.15 3.44
N VAL A 116 -3.39 -3.98 2.88
CA VAL A 116 -3.18 -2.68 3.53
C VAL A 116 -3.93 -2.60 4.85
N ILE A 117 -5.19 -3.04 4.89
CA ILE A 117 -6.00 -3.03 6.11
C ILE A 117 -5.40 -3.98 7.14
N ASP A 118 -5.10 -5.21 6.75
CA ASP A 118 -4.58 -6.22 7.65
C ASP A 118 -3.18 -5.84 8.17
N ALA A 119 -2.32 -5.25 7.33
CA ALA A 119 -1.03 -4.69 7.73
C ALA A 119 -1.18 -3.56 8.75
N ALA A 120 -2.14 -2.67 8.55
CA ALA A 120 -2.42 -1.59 9.49
C ALA A 120 -2.87 -2.14 10.87
N TYR A 121 -3.62 -3.22 10.90
CA TYR A 121 -3.98 -3.90 12.15
C TYR A 121 -2.79 -4.62 12.79
N ALA A 122 -2.02 -5.38 12.03
CA ALA A 122 -0.89 -6.17 12.51
C ALA A 122 0.23 -5.28 13.08
N ALA A 123 0.52 -4.16 12.44
CA ALA A 123 1.57 -3.22 12.82
C ALA A 123 1.11 -2.17 13.86
N CYS A 124 -0.04 -2.32 14.50
CA CYS A 124 -0.60 -1.35 15.46
C CYS A 124 -0.79 0.06 14.88
N TRP A 125 -1.04 0.17 13.59
CA TRP A 125 -1.23 1.46 12.92
C TRP A 125 -2.66 2.00 13.02
N ARG A 126 -3.45 1.51 13.91
CA ARG A 126 -4.88 1.84 14.10
C ARG A 126 -5.22 3.34 14.20
N ARG A 127 -4.19 4.20 14.31
CA ARG A 127 -4.35 5.66 14.42
C ARG A 127 -3.91 6.43 13.18
N TYR A 128 -3.70 5.77 12.04
CA TYR A 128 -3.35 6.46 10.79
C TYR A 128 -4.60 6.84 10.00
N LEU A 129 -4.61 8.06 9.48
CA LEU A 129 -5.57 8.47 8.48
C LEU A 129 -5.19 7.84 7.15
N PHE A 130 -6.06 6.99 6.61
CA PHE A 130 -5.86 6.41 5.29
C PHE A 130 -6.22 7.42 4.22
N LEU A 131 -5.23 7.82 3.42
CA LEU A 131 -5.42 8.52 2.17
C LEU A 131 -5.22 7.51 1.04
N CYS A 132 -6.31 6.90 0.61
CA CYS A 132 -6.28 6.08 -0.61
C CYS A 132 -6.10 7.00 -1.81
N ALA A 133 -4.89 7.08 -2.33
CA ALA A 133 -4.68 7.61 -3.66
C ALA A 133 -5.28 6.61 -4.65
N LYS A 134 -6.36 7.06 -5.27
CA LYS A 134 -7.28 6.37 -6.15
C LYS A 134 -6.69 5.15 -6.87
N VAL A 135 -6.84 3.98 -6.28
CA VAL A 135 -6.83 2.76 -7.07
C VAL A 135 -8.00 2.89 -8.04
N ARG A 136 -7.77 2.62 -9.30
CA ARG A 136 -8.72 2.84 -10.41
C ARG A 136 -9.98 1.97 -10.32
N GLN A 137 -10.28 1.38 -9.16
CA GLN A 137 -11.34 0.43 -8.94
C GLN A 137 -12.17 0.81 -7.73
N TYR A 138 -13.47 0.64 -7.87
CA TYR A 138 -14.43 0.89 -6.82
C TYR A 138 -14.10 0.05 -5.58
N PRO A 139 -14.00 0.66 -4.40
CA PRO A 139 -13.82 -0.10 -3.17
C PRO A 139 -14.96 -1.10 -3.00
N THR A 140 -14.64 -2.30 -2.53
CA THR A 140 -15.70 -3.27 -2.20
C THR A 140 -16.62 -2.68 -1.11
N PRO A 141 -17.89 -3.10 -1.04
CA PRO A 141 -18.81 -2.64 0.00
C PRO A 141 -18.27 -2.88 1.42
N GLU A 142 -17.48 -3.94 1.62
CA GLU A 142 -16.82 -4.24 2.89
C GLU A 142 -15.71 -3.23 3.20
N LEU A 143 -14.92 -2.84 2.21
CA LEU A 143 -13.86 -1.84 2.36
C LEU A 143 -14.45 -0.47 2.69
N VAL A 144 -15.54 -0.08 2.02
CA VAL A 144 -16.27 1.15 2.33
C VAL A 144 -16.82 1.13 3.76
N LYS A 145 -17.38 -0.01 4.20
CA LYS A 145 -17.87 -0.18 5.58
C LYS A 145 -16.73 -0.13 6.59
N ALA A 146 -15.58 -0.74 6.30
CA ALA A 146 -14.43 -0.71 7.19
C ALA A 146 -13.88 0.71 7.37
N ILE A 147 -13.68 1.44 6.26
CA ILE A 147 -13.22 2.84 6.27
C ILE A 147 -14.23 3.74 6.99
N SER A 148 -15.52 3.60 6.72
CA SER A 148 -16.56 4.39 7.37
C SER A 148 -16.63 4.14 8.87
N LYS A 149 -16.42 2.89 9.31
CA LYS A 149 -16.43 2.51 10.72
C LYS A 149 -15.22 3.08 11.46
N GLU A 150 -14.05 3.09 10.85
CA GLU A 150 -12.84 3.70 11.43
C GLU A 150 -12.93 5.23 11.48
N GLN A 151 -13.51 5.89 10.48
CA GLN A 151 -13.77 7.33 10.52
C GLN A 151 -14.74 7.70 11.66
N PHE A 152 -15.73 6.87 11.95
CA PHE A 152 -16.68 7.11 13.04
C PHE A 152 -16.02 6.96 14.44
N LEU A 153 -15.06 6.05 14.58
CA LEU A 153 -14.31 5.83 15.82
C LEU A 153 -13.26 6.91 16.10
N MET A 154 -12.90 7.72 15.08
CA MET A 154 -11.91 8.80 15.22
C MET A 154 -12.53 10.16 15.57
N GLN A 155 -13.87 10.26 15.62
CA GLN A 155 -14.62 11.47 15.98
C GLN A 155 -15.17 11.44 17.42
N GLY A 156 -14.88 10.37 18.19
CA GLY A 156 -15.29 10.21 19.58
C GLY A 156 -14.17 10.42 20.59
#